data_3d5dabd5e31ac694c618daf7ab7f9308
#
_entry.id   3d5dabd5e31ac694c618daf7ab7f9308
#
_cell.length_a   1.000
_cell.length_b   1.000
_cell.length_c   1.000
_cell.angle_alpha   90.00
_cell.angle_beta   90.00
_cell.angle_gamma   90.00
#
_symmetry.space_group_name_H-M   'P 1'
#
loop_
_entity.id
_entity.type
_entity.pdbx_description
1 polymer ?
#
loop_
_entity_poly.entity_id
_entity_poly.type
_entity_poly.pdbx_seq_one_letter_code
_entity_poly.pdbx_strand_id
1 'polypeptide(L)'
;TAVTYGDRRHVFISGTASIDRYGEIVHAGDVIKQTSRMIENIEALLKEADATLNDIMQAVIYIRDTADYARVKRYIDEHHPSLPYIIVRAPVCRPGWLVEMECTAVTAKGDERFAAL
;
A
#
# COMPACT_ATOMS: atom_id res chain seq x y z
N THR A 1 7.64 -2.46 -8.90
CA THR A 1 7.79 -2.41 -10.37
C THR A 1 7.22 -1.10 -10.89
N ALA A 2 7.89 -0.49 -11.83
CA ALA A 2 7.42 0.73 -12.48
C ALA A 2 7.43 0.57 -14.00
N VAL A 3 6.44 1.20 -14.65
CA VAL A 3 6.34 1.27 -16.12
C VAL A 3 6.29 2.74 -16.50
N THR A 4 7.23 3.17 -17.32
CA THR A 4 7.33 4.56 -17.76
C THR A 4 6.80 4.73 -19.18
N TYR A 5 5.89 5.68 -19.34
CA TYR A 5 5.35 6.13 -20.62
C TYR A 5 5.91 7.51 -20.96
N GLY A 6 5.56 8.06 -22.12
CA GLY A 6 6.01 9.38 -22.52
C GLY A 6 5.58 10.50 -21.58
N ASP A 7 4.39 10.38 -21.02
CA ASP A 7 3.74 11.43 -20.23
C ASP A 7 3.57 11.08 -18.75
N ARG A 8 3.86 9.85 -18.34
CA ARG A 8 3.61 9.40 -16.95
C ARG A 8 4.38 8.13 -16.60
N ARG A 9 4.43 7.85 -15.32
CA ARG A 9 4.96 6.60 -14.78
C ARG A 9 3.92 5.95 -13.88
N HIS A 10 3.69 4.65 -14.08
CA HIS A 10 2.87 3.83 -13.19
C HIS A 10 3.78 3.02 -12.27
N VAL A 11 3.52 3.08 -10.97
CA VAL A 11 4.28 2.36 -9.95
C VAL A 11 3.35 1.34 -9.30
N PHE A 12 3.70 0.06 -9.41
CA PHE A 12 2.91 -1.04 -8.87
C PHE A 12 3.59 -1.57 -7.62
N ILE A 13 2.92 -1.42 -6.48
CA ILE A 13 3.38 -1.96 -5.21
C ILE A 13 2.59 -3.24 -4.94
N SER A 14 3.28 -4.37 -4.94
CA SER A 14 2.68 -5.67 -4.62
C SER A 14 2.35 -5.78 -3.13
N GLY A 15 1.70 -6.86 -2.74
CA GLY A 15 1.25 -7.08 -1.37
C GLY A 15 2.34 -6.79 -0.33
N THR A 16 2.05 -5.86 0.56
CA THR A 16 2.95 -5.35 1.59
C THR A 16 2.25 -5.42 2.92
N ALA A 17 2.97 -5.82 3.95
CA ALA A 17 2.43 -6.02 5.30
C ALA A 17 3.34 -5.39 6.36
N SER A 18 3.01 -5.63 7.62
CA SER A 18 3.81 -5.17 8.77
C SER A 18 5.00 -6.08 8.99
N ILE A 19 6.07 -5.84 8.23
CA ILE A 19 7.32 -6.58 8.32
C ILE A 19 8.51 -5.64 8.43
N ASP A 20 9.61 -6.15 8.98
CA ASP A 20 10.89 -5.44 8.99
C ASP A 20 11.72 -5.79 7.74
N ARG A 21 12.93 -5.27 7.67
CA ARG A 21 13.84 -5.50 6.53
C ARG A 21 14.27 -6.97 6.38
N TYR A 22 14.07 -7.79 7.41
CA TYR A 22 14.38 -9.22 7.38
C TYR A 22 13.17 -10.08 7.04
N GLY A 23 12.00 -9.45 6.78
CA GLY A 23 10.76 -10.16 6.52
C GLY A 23 10.06 -10.68 7.77
N GLU A 24 10.50 -10.28 8.96
CA GLU A 24 9.88 -10.68 10.21
C GLU A 24 8.68 -9.79 10.54
N ILE A 25 7.66 -10.38 11.17
CA ILE A 25 6.44 -9.67 11.53
C ILE A 25 6.75 -8.64 12.62
N VAL A 26 6.29 -7.41 12.42
CA VAL A 26 6.34 -6.33 13.39
C VAL A 26 4.94 -6.09 13.94
N HIS A 27 4.83 -5.94 15.25
CA HIS A 27 3.55 -5.73 15.96
C HIS A 27 2.59 -6.89 15.86
N ALA A 28 3.06 -8.11 16.13
CA ALA A 28 2.22 -9.31 16.15
C ALA A 28 0.98 -9.10 17.02
N GLY A 29 -0.20 -9.48 16.52
CA GLY A 29 -1.47 -9.40 17.25
C GLY A 29 -2.10 -8.02 17.36
N ASP A 30 -1.49 -6.97 16.81
CA ASP A 30 -2.01 -5.60 16.90
C ASP A 30 -2.31 -5.07 15.48
N VAL A 31 -3.56 -5.15 15.06
CA VAL A 31 -3.95 -4.77 13.69
C VAL A 31 -3.73 -3.29 13.39
N ILE A 32 -3.89 -2.41 14.37
CA ILE A 32 -3.72 -0.97 14.14
C ILE A 32 -2.25 -0.62 13.98
N LYS A 33 -1.38 -1.15 14.84
CA LYS A 33 0.06 -0.95 14.68
C LYS A 33 0.58 -1.63 13.41
N GLN A 34 0.03 -2.79 13.04
CA GLN A 34 0.36 -3.40 11.76
C GLN A 34 -0.08 -2.54 10.58
N THR A 35 -1.26 -1.92 10.64
CA THR A 35 -1.73 -1.02 9.58
C THR A 35 -0.79 0.18 9.43
N SER A 36 -0.39 0.80 10.53
CA SER A 36 0.57 1.90 10.52
C SER A 36 1.91 1.49 9.90
N ARG A 37 2.45 0.35 10.30
CA ARG A 37 3.73 -0.16 9.78
C ARG A 37 3.63 -0.53 8.30
N MET A 38 2.54 -1.14 7.89
CA MET A 38 2.27 -1.46 6.49
C MET A 38 2.33 -0.22 5.61
N ILE A 39 1.71 0.87 6.04
CA ILE A 39 1.71 2.12 5.29
C ILE A 39 3.11 2.74 5.27
N GLU A 40 3.86 2.69 6.37
CA GLU A 40 5.26 3.12 6.37
C GLU A 40 6.10 2.35 5.35
N ASN A 41 5.90 1.05 5.24
CA ASN A 41 6.60 0.22 4.27
C ASN A 41 6.24 0.59 2.84
N ILE A 42 4.96 0.86 2.58
CA ILE A 42 4.50 1.32 1.26
C ILE A 42 5.10 2.69 0.93
N GLU A 43 5.10 3.61 1.88
CA GLU A 43 5.74 4.93 1.70
C GLU A 43 7.20 4.80 1.31
N ALA A 44 7.94 3.92 1.97
CA ALA A 44 9.35 3.68 1.69
C ALA A 44 9.55 3.14 0.26
N LEU A 45 8.70 2.20 -0.17
CA LEU A 45 8.75 1.65 -1.52
C LEU A 45 8.40 2.71 -2.58
N LEU A 46 7.39 3.53 -2.33
CA LEU A 46 7.03 4.63 -3.22
C LEU A 46 8.16 5.63 -3.36
N LYS A 47 8.83 5.95 -2.25
CA LYS A 47 9.96 6.88 -2.25
C LYS A 47 11.11 6.41 -3.15
N GLU A 48 11.38 5.11 -3.18
CA GLU A 48 12.38 4.53 -4.09
C GLU A 48 12.04 4.77 -5.57
N ALA A 49 10.75 4.93 -5.88
CA ALA A 49 10.26 5.21 -7.23
C ALA A 49 9.96 6.71 -7.44
N ASP A 50 10.43 7.57 -6.56
CA ASP A 50 10.14 9.00 -6.58
C ASP A 50 8.64 9.33 -6.54
N ALA A 51 7.88 8.54 -5.80
CA ALA A 51 6.44 8.74 -5.60
C ALA A 51 6.12 8.92 -4.11
N THR A 52 4.90 9.37 -3.83
CA THR A 52 4.39 9.58 -2.47
C THR A 52 3.01 8.93 -2.33
N LEU A 53 2.50 8.88 -1.10
CA LEU A 53 1.14 8.39 -0.84
C LEU A 53 0.08 9.17 -1.63
N ASN A 54 0.31 10.46 -1.88
CA ASN A 54 -0.61 11.30 -2.65
C ASN A 54 -0.70 10.91 -4.13
N ASP A 55 0.27 10.14 -4.63
CA ASP A 55 0.28 9.66 -6.00
C ASP A 55 -0.51 8.36 -6.18
N ILE A 56 -0.97 7.75 -5.10
CA ILE A 56 -1.75 6.50 -5.16
C ILE A 56 -3.09 6.78 -5.82
N MET A 57 -3.41 6.03 -6.86
CA MET A 57 -4.66 6.12 -7.62
C MET A 57 -5.65 5.04 -7.25
N GLN A 58 -5.17 3.93 -6.73
CA GLN A 58 -6.02 2.88 -6.17
C GLN A 58 -5.23 2.04 -5.17
N ALA A 59 -5.92 1.53 -4.17
CA ALA A 59 -5.35 0.66 -3.16
C ALA A 59 -6.36 -0.41 -2.75
N VAL A 60 -5.89 -1.61 -2.51
CA VAL A 60 -6.69 -2.70 -1.94
C VAL A 60 -6.04 -3.10 -0.63
N ILE A 61 -6.80 -3.02 0.45
CA ILE A 61 -6.38 -3.44 1.78
C ILE A 61 -7.08 -4.76 2.09
N TYR A 62 -6.29 -5.79 2.35
CA TYR A 62 -6.78 -7.12 2.69
C TYR A 62 -6.74 -7.28 4.20
N ILE A 63 -7.85 -7.70 4.80
CA ILE A 63 -7.91 -8.03 6.23
C ILE A 63 -8.22 -9.52 6.40
N ARG A 64 -7.60 -10.13 7.38
CA ARG A 64 -7.82 -11.54 7.70
C ARG A 64 -9.15 -11.76 8.40
N ASP A 65 -9.49 -10.87 9.34
CA ASP A 65 -10.68 -10.98 10.18
C ASP A 65 -11.61 -9.78 9.98
N THR A 66 -12.87 -10.06 9.65
CA THR A 66 -13.87 -9.00 9.46
C THR A 66 -14.11 -8.19 10.73
N ALA A 67 -13.79 -8.73 11.91
CA ALA A 67 -13.86 -7.99 13.17
C ALA A 67 -12.92 -6.76 13.19
N ASP A 68 -11.90 -6.76 12.37
CA ASP A 68 -10.93 -5.66 12.28
C ASP A 68 -11.36 -4.56 11.30
N TYR A 69 -12.40 -4.78 10.51
CA TYR A 69 -12.81 -3.87 9.45
C TYR A 69 -13.04 -2.43 9.94
N ALA A 70 -13.89 -2.27 10.96
CA ALA A 70 -14.25 -0.93 11.43
C ALA A 70 -13.05 -0.16 11.98
N ARG A 71 -12.15 -0.84 12.69
CA ARG A 71 -10.96 -0.21 13.27
C ARG A 71 -9.94 0.19 12.20
N VAL A 72 -9.68 -0.69 11.24
CA VAL A 72 -8.77 -0.40 10.13
C VAL A 72 -9.31 0.75 9.29
N LYS A 73 -10.60 0.71 8.95
CA LYS A 73 -11.24 1.79 8.19
C LYS A 73 -11.14 3.13 8.91
N ARG A 74 -11.43 3.16 10.20
CA ARG A 74 -11.33 4.39 10.99
C ARG A 74 -9.91 4.93 11.00
N TYR A 75 -8.92 4.06 11.20
CA TYR A 75 -7.51 4.47 11.20
C TYR A 75 -7.13 5.12 9.87
N ILE A 76 -7.44 4.47 8.76
CA ILE A 76 -7.10 4.98 7.43
C ILE A 76 -7.81 6.32 7.17
N ASP A 77 -9.11 6.42 7.47
CA ASP A 77 -9.88 7.63 7.22
C ASP A 77 -9.39 8.81 8.07
N GLU A 78 -8.94 8.56 9.29
CA GLU A 78 -8.41 9.59 10.18
C GLU A 78 -7.00 10.05 9.80
N HIS A 79 -6.12 9.14 9.40
CA HIS A 79 -4.71 9.43 9.15
C HIS A 79 -4.39 9.67 7.67
N HIS A 80 -5.18 9.11 6.76
CA HIS A 80 -4.97 9.17 5.33
C HIS A 80 -6.29 9.43 4.59
N PRO A 81 -6.96 10.59 4.85
CA PRO A 81 -8.32 10.82 4.35
C PRO A 81 -8.44 10.89 2.83
N SER A 82 -7.34 11.13 2.12
CA SER A 82 -7.33 11.22 0.66
C SER A 82 -6.95 9.90 -0.04
N LEU A 83 -6.68 8.84 0.72
CA LEU A 83 -6.29 7.56 0.13
C LEU A 83 -7.48 6.91 -0.57
N PRO A 84 -7.38 6.61 -1.88
CA PRO A 84 -8.46 5.91 -2.59
C PRO A 84 -8.29 4.39 -2.37
N TYR A 85 -9.05 3.83 -1.45
CA TYR A 85 -8.90 2.43 -1.06
C TYR A 85 -10.23 1.70 -0.95
N ILE A 86 -10.17 0.39 -1.02
CA ILE A 86 -11.22 -0.53 -0.57
C ILE A 86 -10.60 -1.53 0.40
N ILE A 87 -11.41 -2.06 1.30
CA ILE A 87 -11.00 -3.13 2.20
C ILE A 87 -11.77 -4.39 1.82
N VAL A 88 -11.03 -5.49 1.65
CA VAL A 88 -11.62 -6.79 1.36
C VAL A 88 -11.13 -7.82 2.38
N ARG A 89 -11.96 -8.80 2.69
CA ARG A 89 -11.55 -9.94 3.49
C ARG A 89 -10.91 -10.97 2.58
N ALA A 90 -9.71 -11.43 2.96
CA ALA A 90 -9.02 -12.47 2.22
C ALA A 90 -8.02 -13.17 3.13
N PRO A 91 -7.72 -14.46 2.90
CA PRO A 91 -6.58 -15.08 3.55
C PRO A 91 -5.32 -14.39 3.04
N VAL A 92 -4.52 -13.87 3.95
CA VAL A 92 -3.23 -13.26 3.61
C VAL A 92 -2.12 -14.30 3.68
N CYS A 93 -0.96 -14.01 3.08
CA CYS A 93 0.08 -15.00 2.84
C CYS A 93 0.63 -15.67 4.10
N ARG A 94 0.70 -14.97 5.23
CA ARG A 94 1.26 -15.49 6.47
C ARG A 94 0.29 -15.39 7.63
N PRO A 95 0.23 -16.40 8.53
CA PRO A 95 -0.72 -16.40 9.64
C PRO A 95 -0.64 -15.19 10.56
N GLY A 96 0.54 -14.62 10.76
CA GLY A 96 0.73 -13.45 11.62
C GLY A 96 0.39 -12.11 10.97
N TRP A 97 0.12 -12.08 9.67
CA TRP A 97 -0.31 -10.88 8.97
C TRP A 97 -1.82 -10.69 9.15
N LEU A 98 -2.20 -9.63 9.83
CA LEU A 98 -3.61 -9.28 10.04
C LEU A 98 -4.12 -8.37 8.94
N VAL A 99 -3.23 -7.68 8.27
CA VAL A 99 -3.53 -6.71 7.20
C VAL A 99 -2.43 -6.75 6.15
N GLU A 100 -2.80 -6.54 4.90
CA GLU A 100 -1.89 -6.47 3.75
C GLU A 100 -2.45 -5.46 2.77
N MET A 101 -1.59 -4.76 2.02
CA MET A 101 -2.03 -3.75 1.06
C MET A 101 -1.24 -3.87 -0.25
N GLU A 102 -1.95 -3.71 -1.35
CA GLU A 102 -1.35 -3.47 -2.65
C GLU A 102 -1.88 -2.15 -3.20
N CYS A 103 -1.11 -1.47 -4.02
CA CYS A 103 -1.55 -0.21 -4.59
C CYS A 103 -0.86 0.10 -5.92
N THR A 104 -1.46 1.00 -6.66
CA THR A 104 -0.90 1.58 -7.87
C THR A 104 -0.82 3.09 -7.71
N ALA A 105 0.36 3.65 -7.93
CA ALA A 105 0.59 5.09 -7.96
C ALA A 105 0.89 5.53 -9.38
N VAL A 106 0.53 6.77 -9.70
CA VAL A 106 0.84 7.38 -11.00
C VAL A 106 1.48 8.73 -10.76
N THR A 107 2.62 8.96 -11.39
CA THR A 107 3.33 10.24 -11.34
C THR A 107 3.43 10.86 -12.73
N ALA A 108 3.64 12.17 -12.78
CA ALA A 108 3.85 12.88 -14.04
C ALA A 108 5.28 12.72 -14.62
N LYS A 109 6.06 11.81 -14.08
CA LYS A 109 7.46 11.57 -14.47
C LYS A 109 7.54 10.68 -15.70
N GLY A 110 7.18 11.24 -16.85
CA GLY A 110 7.29 10.56 -18.13
C GLY A 110 8.71 10.60 -18.70
N ASP A 111 8.88 9.92 -19.84
CA ASP A 111 10.12 9.95 -20.63
C ASP A 111 9.73 10.07 -22.09
N GLU A 112 10.11 11.19 -22.72
CA GLU A 112 9.74 11.53 -24.09
C GLU A 112 10.17 10.50 -25.13
N ARG A 113 11.13 9.61 -24.79
CA ARG A 113 11.56 8.53 -25.68
C ARG A 113 10.47 7.46 -25.87
N PHE A 114 9.47 7.42 -25.00
CA PHE A 114 8.39 6.46 -25.06
C PHE A 114 7.08 7.12 -25.51
N ALA A 115 6.18 6.32 -26.05
CA ALA A 115 4.84 6.79 -26.41
C ALA A 115 4.05 7.17 -25.15
N ALA A 116 3.17 8.15 -25.28
CA ALA A 116 2.19 8.46 -24.22
C ALA A 116 1.16 7.33 -24.14
N LEU A 117 0.60 7.14 -22.94
CA LEU A 117 -0.42 6.12 -22.73
C LEU A 117 -1.76 6.55 -23.35
#